data_243ac416a063a097fa4ea8aa94dbd8d5
#
_entry.id   243ac416a063a097fa4ea8aa94dbd8d5
#
_cell.length_a   1.000
_cell.length_b   1.000
_cell.length_c   1.000
_cell.angle_alpha   90.00
_cell.angle_beta   90.00
_cell.angle_gamma   90.00
#
_symmetry.space_group_name_H-M   'P 1'
#
loop_
_entity.id
_entity.type
_entity.pdbx_description
1 polymer ?
#
loop_
_entity_poly.entity_id
_entity_poly.type
_entity_poly.pdbx_seq_one_letter_code
_entity_poly.pdbx_strand_id
1 'polypeptide(L)'
;QIIGWDEILEGGLSPNATVQSWRGFEGAQHAAEQGHDAIVSPTSHAYFDYPVSSIDVPKVYDFNLYPEKLDRFTFGHHIIGGECNLWSERIPDTETLDRRFLPRGIAMSEVLWSHPAERDYDAFWQRLQRHYPMLDVLGYSYDVEQVPVVMSSSNESYNGKLEFRATATPAFPNLQLELSALTGILSDSTATFSSL
;
A
#
# COMPACT_ATOMS: atom_id res chain seq x y z
N GLN A 1 9.70 17.48 23.43
CA GLN A 1 8.62 16.67 22.86
C GLN A 1 9.17 15.30 22.49
N ILE A 2 8.44 14.24 22.81
CA ILE A 2 8.79 12.85 22.51
C ILE A 2 7.78 12.35 21.49
N ILE A 3 8.27 11.68 20.44
CA ILE A 3 7.43 10.90 19.54
C ILE A 3 7.76 9.43 19.79
N GLY A 4 6.78 8.62 20.08
CA GLY A 4 6.95 7.18 20.31
C GLY A 4 5.94 6.37 19.52
N TRP A 5 6.33 5.16 19.17
CA TRP A 5 5.44 4.20 18.53
C TRP A 5 4.26 3.82 19.45
N ASP A 6 3.25 3.15 18.93
CA ASP A 6 2.04 2.73 19.67
C ASP A 6 2.32 2.11 21.06
N GLU A 7 3.49 1.51 21.23
CA GLU A 7 3.91 0.85 22.48
C GLU A 7 3.91 1.80 23.66
N ILE A 8 4.13 3.11 23.46
CA ILE A 8 4.10 4.08 24.55
C ILE A 8 2.73 4.24 25.21
N LEU A 9 1.66 3.79 24.53
CA LEU A 9 0.31 3.78 25.08
C LEU A 9 0.18 2.81 26.27
N GLU A 10 0.98 1.76 26.33
CA GLU A 10 0.89 0.71 27.35
C GLU A 10 1.34 1.20 28.74
N GLY A 11 2.24 2.18 28.81
CA GLY A 11 2.81 2.70 30.06
C GLY A 11 2.18 4.00 30.57
N GLY A 12 1.18 4.54 29.85
CA GLY A 12 0.66 5.88 30.07
C GLY A 12 1.54 6.96 29.41
N LEU A 13 0.89 7.96 28.85
CA LEU A 13 1.56 9.00 28.06
C LEU A 13 2.06 10.15 28.94
N SER A 14 3.30 10.59 28.69
CA SER A 14 3.75 11.88 29.18
C SER A 14 2.91 13.00 28.55
N PRO A 15 2.59 14.10 29.28
CA PRO A 15 1.70 15.16 28.80
C PRO A 15 2.03 15.75 27.42
N ASN A 16 3.29 15.69 27.00
CA ASN A 16 3.77 16.23 25.72
C ASN A 16 4.21 15.14 24.74
N ALA A 17 3.77 13.88 24.93
CA ALA A 17 4.07 12.79 24.02
C ALA A 17 3.16 12.83 22.78
N THR A 18 3.75 12.57 21.63
CA THR A 18 3.04 12.31 20.37
C THR A 18 3.14 10.82 20.05
N VAL A 19 2.05 10.21 19.65
CA VAL A 19 1.99 8.79 19.30
C VAL A 19 2.12 8.60 17.80
N GLN A 20 3.04 7.75 17.35
CA GLN A 20 3.09 7.26 15.97
C GLN A 20 2.38 5.92 15.88
N SER A 21 1.19 5.93 15.30
CA SER A 21 0.32 4.75 15.19
C SER A 21 0.69 3.94 13.96
N TRP A 22 1.24 2.73 14.16
CA TRP A 22 1.75 1.89 13.09
C TRP A 22 1.03 0.53 12.95
N ARG A 23 0.56 -0.05 14.05
CA ARG A 23 -0.15 -1.34 14.05
C ARG A 23 -1.50 -1.26 13.32
N GLY A 24 -2.09 -0.06 13.30
CA GLY A 24 -3.39 0.25 12.72
C GLY A 24 -3.76 1.69 12.99
N PHE A 25 -5.04 1.97 13.08
CA PHE A 25 -5.57 3.30 13.34
C PHE A 25 -5.95 3.52 14.81
N GLU A 26 -6.08 2.44 15.57
CA GLU A 26 -6.58 2.46 16.95
C GLU A 26 -5.65 3.23 17.88
N GLY A 27 -4.33 3.14 17.67
CA GLY A 27 -3.35 3.89 18.46
C GLY A 27 -3.52 5.40 18.31
N ALA A 28 -3.75 5.88 17.08
CA ALA A 28 -3.99 7.29 16.81
C ALA A 28 -5.32 7.76 17.38
N GLN A 29 -6.37 6.95 17.27
CA GLN A 29 -7.66 7.25 17.89
C GLN A 29 -7.53 7.40 19.40
N HIS A 30 -6.90 6.42 20.05
CA HIS A 30 -6.75 6.40 21.50
C HIS A 30 -5.92 7.57 22.02
N ALA A 31 -4.83 7.92 21.30
CA ALA A 31 -4.02 9.09 21.64
C ALA A 31 -4.85 10.39 21.53
N ALA A 32 -5.54 10.58 20.40
CA ALA A 32 -6.35 11.77 20.17
C ALA A 32 -7.46 11.95 21.21
N GLU A 33 -8.17 10.87 21.57
CA GLU A 33 -9.22 10.88 22.59
C GLU A 33 -8.68 11.21 24.00
N GLN A 34 -7.38 11.00 24.23
CA GLN A 34 -6.70 11.39 25.47
C GLN A 34 -6.07 12.79 25.40
N GLY A 35 -6.23 13.51 24.30
CA GLY A 35 -5.67 14.85 24.09
C GLY A 35 -4.19 14.87 23.71
N HIS A 36 -3.67 13.78 23.13
CA HIS A 36 -2.33 13.68 22.59
C HIS A 36 -2.33 13.71 21.06
N ASP A 37 -1.32 14.36 20.50
CA ASP A 37 -1.14 14.37 19.06
C ASP A 37 -0.75 12.98 18.55
N ALA A 38 -1.18 12.66 17.33
CA ALA A 38 -0.88 11.40 16.67
C ALA A 38 -0.45 11.58 15.20
N ILE A 39 0.54 10.76 14.80
CA ILE A 39 0.96 10.56 13.41
C ILE A 39 0.45 9.18 12.99
N VAL A 40 -0.17 9.10 11.81
CA VAL A 40 -0.80 7.87 11.32
C VAL A 40 0.05 7.23 10.24
N SER A 41 0.57 6.02 10.52
CA SER A 41 1.44 5.26 9.60
C SER A 41 1.14 3.75 9.62
N PRO A 42 -0.11 3.33 9.34
CA PRO A 42 -0.53 1.95 9.52
C PRO A 42 0.17 1.02 8.54
N THR A 43 0.55 -0.19 9.02
CA THR A 43 1.17 -1.24 8.19
C THR A 43 0.37 -1.59 6.94
N SER A 44 -0.94 -1.38 6.97
CA SER A 44 -1.83 -1.68 5.85
C SER A 44 -1.66 -0.75 4.64
N HIS A 45 -1.18 0.49 4.82
CA HIS A 45 -1.13 1.53 3.78
C HIS A 45 0.21 2.25 3.67
N ALA A 46 1.00 2.28 4.75
CA ALA A 46 2.14 3.18 4.90
C ALA A 46 3.50 2.46 5.00
N TYR A 47 3.56 1.14 4.94
CA TYR A 47 4.81 0.36 5.02
C TYR A 47 5.29 -0.03 3.62
N PHE A 48 6.10 0.84 3.04
CA PHE A 48 6.56 0.69 1.66
C PHE A 48 7.73 -0.29 1.48
N ASP A 49 8.29 -0.84 2.55
CA ASP A 49 9.13 -2.02 2.50
C ASP A 49 8.36 -3.29 2.08
N TYR A 50 7.02 -3.28 2.19
CA TYR A 50 6.18 -4.34 1.64
C TYR A 50 6.07 -4.24 0.11
N PRO A 51 5.88 -5.40 -0.57
CA PRO A 51 5.76 -5.42 -2.02
C PRO A 51 4.51 -4.70 -2.52
N VAL A 52 4.55 -4.25 -3.78
CA VAL A 52 3.40 -3.60 -4.46
C VAL A 52 2.16 -4.50 -4.48
N SER A 53 2.34 -5.84 -4.51
CA SER A 53 1.21 -6.79 -4.39
C SER A 53 0.44 -6.70 -3.05
N SER A 54 1.04 -6.10 -2.03
CA SER A 54 0.42 -5.91 -0.71
C SER A 54 -0.11 -4.48 -0.51
N ILE A 55 0.66 -3.50 -0.98
CA ILE A 55 0.35 -2.07 -0.89
C ILE A 55 0.67 -1.44 -2.24
N ASP A 56 -0.32 -1.34 -3.11
CA ASP A 56 -0.23 -0.71 -4.42
C ASP A 56 -0.60 0.79 -4.37
N VAL A 57 -0.45 1.48 -5.49
CA VAL A 57 -0.75 2.91 -5.59
C VAL A 57 -2.22 3.23 -5.30
N PRO A 58 -3.22 2.47 -5.84
CA PRO A 58 -4.61 2.67 -5.46
C PRO A 58 -4.86 2.60 -3.97
N LYS A 59 -4.27 1.61 -3.30
CA LYS A 59 -4.41 1.43 -1.84
C LYS A 59 -3.76 2.55 -1.04
N VAL A 60 -2.59 3.04 -1.48
CA VAL A 60 -1.96 4.23 -0.88
C VAL A 60 -2.84 5.45 -1.07
N TYR A 61 -3.42 5.63 -2.25
CA TYR A 61 -4.24 6.80 -2.55
C TYR A 61 -5.58 6.81 -1.80
N ASP A 62 -6.12 5.63 -1.46
CA ASP A 62 -7.32 5.48 -0.63
C ASP A 62 -7.04 5.72 0.87
N PHE A 63 -5.78 5.85 1.26
CA PHE A 63 -5.40 6.06 2.65
C PHE A 63 -6.08 7.31 3.24
N ASN A 64 -6.78 7.11 4.35
CA ASN A 64 -7.39 8.17 5.12
C ASN A 64 -6.66 8.30 6.47
N LEU A 65 -6.14 9.49 6.76
CA LEU A 65 -5.44 9.78 8.01
C LEU A 65 -6.31 9.63 9.25
N TYR A 66 -7.61 9.89 9.10
CA TYR A 66 -8.51 9.88 10.24
C TYR A 66 -9.03 8.47 10.52
N PRO A 67 -8.85 7.92 11.73
CA PRO A 67 -9.51 6.70 12.15
C PRO A 67 -11.03 6.78 11.93
N GLU A 68 -11.62 5.71 11.42
CA GLU A 68 -13.05 5.69 11.03
C GLU A 68 -13.99 6.04 12.20
N LYS A 69 -13.63 5.57 13.41
CA LYS A 69 -14.44 5.75 14.62
C LYS A 69 -14.13 7.04 15.39
N LEU A 70 -13.14 7.82 14.93
CA LEU A 70 -12.77 9.06 15.59
C LEU A 70 -13.83 10.14 15.38
N ASP A 71 -14.30 10.75 16.46
CA ASP A 71 -15.04 12.01 16.35
C ASP A 71 -14.10 13.13 15.88
N ARG A 72 -14.10 13.36 14.55
CA ARG A 72 -13.22 14.33 13.91
C ARG A 72 -13.50 15.76 14.35
N PHE A 73 -14.74 16.07 14.75
CA PHE A 73 -15.10 17.41 15.18
C PHE A 73 -14.42 17.74 16.51
N THR A 74 -14.41 16.77 17.43
CA THR A 74 -13.84 16.96 18.76
C THR A 74 -12.33 16.72 18.77
N PHE A 75 -11.85 15.65 18.13
CA PHE A 75 -10.47 15.15 18.31
C PHE A 75 -9.61 15.22 17.04
N GLY A 76 -10.20 15.56 15.89
CA GLY A 76 -9.49 15.53 14.61
C GLY A 76 -8.25 16.42 14.53
N HIS A 77 -8.20 17.49 15.34
CA HIS A 77 -7.06 18.40 15.40
C HIS A 77 -5.81 17.78 16.02
N HIS A 78 -5.95 16.65 16.73
CA HIS A 78 -4.84 15.87 17.24
C HIS A 78 -4.22 14.94 16.20
N ILE A 79 -4.87 14.69 15.06
CA ILE A 79 -4.26 13.96 13.95
C ILE A 79 -3.41 14.95 13.15
N ILE A 80 -2.11 15.00 13.46
CA ILE A 80 -1.21 16.03 12.92
C ILE A 80 -0.59 15.67 11.57
N GLY A 81 -0.77 14.43 11.09
CA GLY A 81 -0.30 13.99 9.79
C GLY A 81 -0.14 12.49 9.68
N GLY A 82 0.47 12.08 8.56
CA GLY A 82 0.84 10.69 8.29
C GLY A 82 2.28 10.56 7.83
N GLU A 83 2.75 9.34 7.81
CA GLU A 83 4.12 8.99 7.43
C GLU A 83 4.12 7.66 6.67
N CYS A 84 5.03 7.48 5.72
CA CYS A 84 5.33 6.18 5.15
C CYS A 84 6.71 5.69 5.59
N ASN A 85 6.81 4.39 5.85
CA ASN A 85 7.99 3.73 6.39
C ASN A 85 8.65 2.84 5.34
N LEU A 86 9.98 2.81 5.33
CA LEU A 86 10.80 1.89 4.55
C LEU A 86 11.88 1.28 5.45
N TRP A 87 11.64 0.05 5.90
CA TRP A 87 12.55 -0.66 6.77
C TRP A 87 13.61 -1.42 5.97
N SER A 88 14.87 -1.22 6.34
CA SER A 88 16.03 -1.71 5.58
C SER A 88 16.16 -3.23 5.51
N GLU A 89 15.49 -3.99 6.38
CA GLU A 89 15.51 -5.45 6.38
C GLU A 89 15.06 -6.07 5.05
N ARG A 90 14.28 -5.33 4.26
CA ARG A 90 13.73 -5.77 2.97
C ARG A 90 14.21 -4.94 1.79
N ILE A 91 15.20 -4.07 2.03
CA ILE A 91 15.73 -3.13 1.03
C ILE A 91 17.24 -3.30 0.96
N PRO A 92 17.73 -4.26 0.15
CA PRO A 92 19.16 -4.60 0.08
C PRO A 92 19.99 -3.57 -0.68
N ASP A 93 19.40 -2.77 -1.56
CA ASP A 93 20.08 -1.84 -2.45
C ASP A 93 19.20 -0.62 -2.81
N THR A 94 19.81 0.35 -3.49
CA THR A 94 19.15 1.60 -3.88
C THR A 94 18.10 1.39 -4.96
N GLU A 95 18.28 0.45 -5.87
CA GLU A 95 17.26 0.14 -6.88
C GLU A 95 15.99 -0.40 -6.24
N THR A 96 16.14 -1.31 -5.26
CA THR A 96 15.01 -1.80 -4.48
C THR A 96 14.34 -0.67 -3.68
N LEU A 97 15.13 0.25 -3.10
CA LEU A 97 14.61 1.42 -2.40
C LEU A 97 13.74 2.27 -3.32
N ASP A 98 14.26 2.62 -4.49
CA ASP A 98 13.56 3.44 -5.49
C ASP A 98 12.24 2.76 -5.89
N ARG A 99 12.28 1.48 -6.26
CA ARG A 99 11.09 0.70 -6.65
C ARG A 99 10.08 0.57 -5.51
N ARG A 100 10.54 0.44 -4.28
CA ARG A 100 9.65 0.38 -3.11
C ARG A 100 9.01 1.72 -2.80
N PHE A 101 9.72 2.81 -3.04
CA PHE A 101 9.21 4.16 -2.77
C PHE A 101 8.39 4.71 -3.94
N LEU A 102 8.87 4.55 -5.18
CA LEU A 102 8.22 5.08 -6.37
C LEU A 102 7.36 4.01 -7.08
N PRO A 103 6.15 4.34 -7.53
CA PRO A 103 5.49 5.65 -7.49
C PRO A 103 4.64 5.90 -6.22
N ARG A 104 4.61 4.99 -5.25
CA ARG A 104 3.78 5.07 -4.03
C ARG A 104 4.04 6.34 -3.21
N GLY A 105 5.28 6.78 -3.13
CA GLY A 105 5.65 8.04 -2.45
C GLY A 105 5.01 9.27 -3.09
N ILE A 106 4.82 9.27 -4.42
CA ILE A 106 4.11 10.35 -5.12
C ILE A 106 2.63 10.35 -4.71
N ALA A 107 2.00 9.16 -4.64
CA ALA A 107 0.63 9.02 -4.18
C ALA A 107 0.47 9.47 -2.71
N MET A 108 1.39 9.03 -1.84
CA MET A 108 1.38 9.43 -0.43
C MET A 108 1.53 10.95 -0.28
N SER A 109 2.38 11.58 -1.09
CA SER A 109 2.55 13.04 -1.05
C SER A 109 1.25 13.77 -1.35
N GLU A 110 0.47 13.33 -2.34
CA GLU A 110 -0.83 13.93 -2.64
C GLU A 110 -1.86 13.64 -1.54
N VAL A 111 -1.87 12.42 -1.02
CA VAL A 111 -2.78 12.01 0.07
C VAL A 111 -2.57 12.85 1.33
N LEU A 112 -1.32 13.14 1.69
CA LEU A 112 -0.98 13.93 2.87
C LEU A 112 -1.19 15.42 2.66
N TRP A 113 -1.17 15.90 1.42
CA TRP A 113 -1.33 17.31 1.08
C TRP A 113 -2.78 17.71 0.83
N SER A 114 -3.58 16.80 0.25
CA SER A 114 -4.92 17.11 -0.24
C SER A 114 -6.00 16.67 0.73
N HIS A 115 -7.06 17.48 0.84
CA HIS A 115 -8.23 17.09 1.61
C HIS A 115 -8.90 15.84 0.99
N PRO A 116 -9.30 14.84 1.78
CA PRO A 116 -9.86 13.58 1.25
C PRO A 116 -11.03 13.75 0.27
N ALA A 117 -11.90 14.76 0.50
CA ALA A 117 -13.05 15.03 -0.37
C ALA A 117 -12.68 15.66 -1.72
N GLU A 118 -11.44 16.13 -1.88
CA GLU A 118 -10.95 16.77 -3.11
C GLU A 118 -10.07 15.82 -3.94
N ARG A 119 -9.79 14.60 -3.42
CA ARG A 119 -8.97 13.61 -4.11
C ARG A 119 -9.75 12.92 -5.22
N ASP A 120 -9.12 12.85 -6.39
CA ASP A 120 -9.61 12.17 -7.59
C ASP A 120 -8.49 11.28 -8.13
N TYR A 121 -8.67 9.96 -8.02
CA TYR A 121 -7.65 8.99 -8.42
C TYR A 121 -7.36 9.04 -9.92
N ASP A 122 -8.36 9.21 -10.78
CA ASP A 122 -8.17 9.23 -12.23
C ASP A 122 -7.37 10.47 -12.65
N ALA A 123 -7.69 11.62 -12.08
CA ALA A 123 -6.93 12.85 -12.30
C ALA A 123 -5.49 12.74 -11.73
N PHE A 124 -5.33 12.12 -10.56
CA PHE A 124 -4.01 11.82 -10.00
C PHE A 124 -3.21 10.90 -10.92
N TRP A 125 -3.81 9.80 -11.38
CA TRP A 125 -3.15 8.82 -12.25
C TRP A 125 -2.62 9.49 -13.54
N GLN A 126 -3.40 10.38 -14.14
CA GLN A 126 -2.95 11.14 -15.32
C GLN A 126 -1.77 12.08 -15.01
N ARG A 127 -1.72 12.66 -13.82
CA ARG A 127 -0.58 13.46 -13.38
C ARG A 127 0.64 12.58 -13.12
N LEU A 128 0.44 11.43 -12.49
CA LEU A 128 1.48 10.45 -12.21
C LEU A 128 2.20 10.03 -13.50
N GLN A 129 1.47 9.76 -14.58
CA GLN A 129 2.07 9.39 -15.87
C GLN A 129 3.07 10.42 -16.39
N ARG A 130 2.95 11.68 -16.02
CA ARG A 130 3.86 12.75 -16.41
C ARG A 130 5.16 12.77 -15.59
N HIS A 131 5.18 12.10 -14.45
CA HIS A 131 6.38 12.00 -13.62
C HIS A 131 7.39 10.97 -14.17
N TYR A 132 6.93 9.90 -14.82
CA TYR A 132 7.81 8.82 -15.28
C TYR A 132 8.94 9.30 -16.21
N PRO A 133 8.70 10.11 -17.26
CA PRO A 133 9.78 10.62 -18.09
C PRO A 133 10.82 11.44 -17.30
N MET A 134 10.41 12.11 -16.23
CA MET A 134 11.33 12.84 -15.36
C MET A 134 12.13 11.89 -14.47
N LEU A 135 11.51 10.85 -13.93
CA LEU A 135 12.20 9.81 -13.16
C LEU A 135 13.24 9.10 -14.02
N ASP A 136 12.91 8.78 -15.27
CA ASP A 136 13.85 8.20 -16.26
C ASP A 136 15.06 9.09 -16.49
N VAL A 137 14.84 10.39 -16.71
CA VAL A 137 15.94 11.37 -16.91
C VAL A 137 16.81 11.50 -15.66
N LEU A 138 16.22 11.40 -14.48
CA LEU A 138 16.93 11.47 -13.20
C LEU A 138 17.60 10.13 -12.82
N GLY A 139 17.31 9.06 -13.54
CA GLY A 139 17.90 7.73 -13.31
C GLY A 139 17.32 7.00 -12.11
N TYR A 140 16.11 7.34 -11.67
CA TYR A 140 15.40 6.60 -10.63
C TYR A 140 14.71 5.36 -11.20
N SER A 141 14.83 4.25 -10.49
CA SER A 141 14.00 3.08 -10.72
C SER A 141 12.61 3.27 -10.07
N TYR A 142 11.60 2.66 -10.66
CA TYR A 142 10.24 2.65 -10.08
C TYR A 142 9.54 1.33 -10.36
N ASP A 143 8.53 1.01 -9.58
CA ASP A 143 7.70 -0.19 -9.75
C ASP A 143 6.40 0.17 -10.51
N VAL A 144 5.58 -0.83 -10.79
CA VAL A 144 4.24 -0.66 -11.35
C VAL A 144 3.31 -0.02 -10.32
N GLU A 145 2.29 0.68 -10.78
CA GLU A 145 1.28 1.27 -9.88
C GLU A 145 0.45 0.21 -9.16
N GLN A 146 0.18 -0.89 -9.87
CA GLN A 146 -0.58 -2.03 -9.38
C GLN A 146 -0.09 -3.29 -10.08
N VAL A 147 -0.04 -4.41 -9.36
CA VAL A 147 0.29 -5.69 -9.99
C VAL A 147 -0.81 -6.03 -10.99
N PRO A 148 -0.47 -6.15 -12.30
CA PRO A 148 -1.49 -6.28 -13.35
C PRO A 148 -2.27 -7.61 -13.28
N VAL A 149 -1.65 -8.65 -12.67
CA VAL A 149 -2.25 -9.96 -12.54
C VAL A 149 -1.95 -10.54 -11.17
N VAL A 150 -2.97 -10.89 -10.42
CA VAL A 150 -2.82 -11.62 -9.16
C VAL A 150 -2.90 -13.12 -9.44
N MET A 151 -1.82 -13.83 -9.14
CA MET A 151 -1.74 -15.30 -9.28
C MET A 151 -2.03 -15.95 -7.94
N SER A 152 -2.98 -16.89 -7.92
CA SER A 152 -3.20 -17.80 -6.81
C SER A 152 -3.09 -19.24 -7.27
N SER A 153 -2.61 -20.12 -6.39
CA SER A 153 -2.53 -21.55 -6.68
C SER A 153 -3.12 -22.35 -5.55
N SER A 154 -3.80 -23.44 -5.89
CA SER A 154 -4.27 -24.45 -4.94
C SER A 154 -3.86 -25.84 -5.41
N ASN A 155 -3.48 -26.70 -4.46
CA ASN A 155 -3.23 -28.10 -4.71
C ASN A 155 -4.38 -28.91 -4.11
N GLU A 156 -5.09 -29.64 -4.93
CA GLU A 156 -6.15 -30.55 -4.47
C GLU A 156 -5.79 -31.97 -4.87
N SER A 157 -5.98 -32.93 -3.95
CA SER A 157 -5.84 -34.35 -4.24
C SER A 157 -7.24 -34.96 -4.38
N TYR A 158 -7.57 -35.41 -5.58
CA TYR A 158 -8.82 -36.10 -5.84
C TYR A 158 -8.52 -37.47 -6.50
N ASN A 159 -9.05 -38.55 -5.96
CA ASN A 159 -8.84 -39.92 -6.46
C ASN A 159 -7.36 -40.29 -6.69
N GLY A 160 -6.46 -39.86 -5.80
CA GLY A 160 -5.02 -40.18 -5.89
C GLY A 160 -4.26 -39.45 -7.01
N LYS A 161 -4.90 -38.48 -7.65
CA LYS A 161 -4.26 -37.55 -8.59
C LYS A 161 -4.10 -36.19 -7.90
N LEU A 162 -2.88 -35.66 -8.05
CA LEU A 162 -2.60 -34.28 -7.61
C LEU A 162 -3.04 -33.33 -8.73
N GLU A 163 -4.04 -32.52 -8.46
CA GLU A 163 -4.40 -31.42 -9.35
C GLU A 163 -3.78 -30.13 -8.86
N PHE A 164 -3.01 -29.49 -9.71
CA PHE A 164 -2.52 -28.14 -9.49
C PHE A 164 -3.42 -27.18 -10.25
N ARG A 165 -4.10 -26.30 -9.53
CA ARG A 165 -4.95 -25.25 -10.10
C ARG A 165 -4.29 -23.88 -9.85
N ALA A 166 -3.92 -23.17 -10.91
CA ALA A 166 -3.50 -21.79 -10.86
C ALA A 166 -4.63 -20.90 -11.39
N THR A 167 -4.95 -19.86 -10.66
CA THR A 167 -5.94 -18.86 -11.07
C THR A 167 -5.23 -17.53 -11.23
N ALA A 168 -5.43 -16.87 -12.36
CA ALA A 168 -4.97 -15.53 -12.62
C ALA A 168 -6.17 -14.57 -12.63
N THR A 169 -6.12 -13.55 -11.80
CA THR A 169 -7.17 -12.52 -11.74
C THR A 169 -6.58 -11.21 -12.26
N PRO A 170 -7.12 -10.66 -13.37
CA PRO A 170 -6.68 -9.38 -13.88
C PRO A 170 -7.07 -8.26 -12.89
N ALA A 171 -6.12 -7.36 -12.61
CA ALA A 171 -6.37 -6.17 -11.79
C ALA A 171 -7.15 -5.09 -12.58
N PHE A 172 -7.12 -5.16 -13.92
CA PHE A 172 -7.78 -4.21 -14.79
C PHE A 172 -8.88 -4.90 -15.61
N PRO A 173 -10.08 -4.31 -15.75
CA PRO A 173 -11.21 -4.95 -16.40
C PRO A 173 -11.01 -5.24 -17.90
N ASN A 174 -10.09 -4.53 -18.56
CA ASN A 174 -9.79 -4.69 -19.98
C ASN A 174 -8.53 -5.51 -20.26
N LEU A 175 -7.89 -6.08 -19.22
CA LEU A 175 -6.70 -6.89 -19.38
C LEU A 175 -7.10 -8.28 -19.91
N GLN A 176 -6.63 -8.62 -21.11
CA GLN A 176 -6.76 -9.97 -21.65
C GLN A 176 -5.57 -10.81 -21.20
N LEU A 177 -5.88 -11.98 -20.68
CA LEU A 177 -4.88 -12.94 -20.20
C LEU A 177 -4.85 -14.13 -21.13
N GLU A 178 -3.64 -14.47 -21.63
CA GLU A 178 -3.40 -15.66 -22.43
C GLU A 178 -2.51 -16.64 -21.64
N LEU A 179 -3.01 -17.83 -21.32
CA LEU A 179 -2.26 -18.87 -20.62
C LEU A 179 -1.73 -19.89 -21.62
N SER A 180 -0.41 -20.00 -21.74
CA SER A 180 0.25 -21.06 -22.51
C SER A 180 1.01 -22.00 -21.59
N ALA A 181 0.83 -23.32 -21.74
CA ALA A 181 1.62 -24.33 -21.05
C ALA A 181 2.68 -24.90 -21.99
N LEU A 182 3.91 -24.96 -21.48
CA LEU A 182 5.04 -25.60 -22.21
C LEU A 182 4.91 -27.12 -22.27
N THR A 183 4.28 -27.75 -21.29
CA THR A 183 3.97 -29.19 -21.25
C THR A 183 2.74 -29.41 -20.35
N GLY A 184 1.75 -30.12 -20.84
CA GLY A 184 0.57 -30.53 -20.06
C GLY A 184 -0.77 -30.28 -20.79
N ILE A 185 -1.81 -30.94 -20.28
CA ILE A 185 -3.17 -30.76 -20.78
C ILE A 185 -3.80 -29.59 -20.04
N LEU A 186 -4.11 -28.52 -20.75
CA LEU A 186 -4.94 -27.45 -20.23
C LEU A 186 -6.41 -27.87 -20.42
N SER A 187 -7.14 -28.08 -19.32
CA SER A 187 -8.59 -28.23 -19.38
C SER A 187 -9.23 -26.87 -19.13
N ASP A 188 -10.04 -26.48 -20.09
CA ASP A 188 -11.02 -25.40 -20.09
C ASP A 188 -11.09 -24.48 -18.86
N SER A 189 -10.34 -23.41 -18.88
CA SER A 189 -10.80 -22.09 -18.45
C SER A 189 -9.78 -21.04 -18.87
N THR A 190 -10.22 -20.27 -19.72
CA THR A 190 -9.67 -19.14 -20.44
C THR A 190 -8.94 -18.13 -19.55
N ALA A 191 -7.64 -18.31 -19.40
CA ALA A 191 -6.73 -17.20 -19.17
C ALA A 191 -5.44 -17.51 -19.91
N THR A 192 -5.14 -16.79 -20.95
CA THR A 192 -3.97 -17.00 -21.79
C THR A 192 -2.98 -15.88 -21.49
N PHE A 193 -1.74 -16.21 -21.10
CA PHE A 193 -0.66 -15.25 -20.89
C PHE A 193 0.24 -15.24 -22.12
N SER A 194 0.39 -14.11 -22.78
CA SER A 194 1.52 -13.87 -23.68
C SER A 194 2.61 -13.11 -22.92
N SER A 195 3.80 -13.69 -22.84
CA SER A 195 4.97 -12.94 -22.41
C SER A 195 5.26 -11.85 -23.43
N LEU A 196 5.32 -10.63 -22.96
CA LEU A 196 6.02 -9.55 -23.65
C LEU A 196 7.52 -9.77 -23.60
#